data_2d5bef353a4db5957f41862af5dd2688
#
_entry.id   2d5bef353a4db5957f41862af5dd2688
#
_cell.length_a   1.000
_cell.length_b   1.000
_cell.length_c   1.000
_cell.angle_alpha   90.00
_cell.angle_beta   90.00
_cell.angle_gamma   90.00
#
_symmetry.space_group_name_H-M   'P 1'
#
loop_
_entity.id
_entity.type
_entity.pdbx_description
1 polymer ?
#
loop_
_entity_poly.entity_id
_entity_poly.type
_entity_poly.pdbx_seq_one_letter_code
_entity_poly.pdbx_strand_id
1 'polypeptide(L)'
;MSQSKLDEIIALFKKRHIELNPPTTMETVRKVEAQYHITLPQEYVLFITTVGNGGTLPDSSGLKHLSKYIYPIEQCDFEKATLLFPYEEAWNWEYDDTYNSKTDPERKIAATQHGHFAFAAPDDGEGYTWHLIVNGPCSGEVWGFTDWKMCRGKSVDFLDWVLDCIERSFSKGYIDPDDNNSANDLDARIEQLKKKLKRKKLKPRSLISEEHIQEIERCYGVKLPQEYSLFLSK
;
A
#
# COMPACT_ATOMS: atom_id res chain seq x y z
N MET A 1 -16.19 -4.88 -17.31
CA MET A 1 -15.68 -5.14 -15.92
C MET A 1 -15.39 -3.84 -15.18
N SER A 2 -14.60 -2.92 -15.70
CA SER A 2 -14.25 -1.67 -14.99
C SER A 2 -15.44 -0.77 -14.66
N GLN A 3 -16.49 -0.68 -15.53
CA GLN A 3 -17.67 0.12 -15.24
C GLN A 3 -18.47 -0.41 -14.04
N SER A 4 -18.63 -1.72 -13.91
CA SER A 4 -19.34 -2.33 -12.77
C SER A 4 -18.64 -2.06 -11.44
N LYS A 5 -17.30 -2.13 -11.41
CA LYS A 5 -16.49 -1.77 -10.23
C LYS A 5 -16.62 -0.29 -9.87
N LEU A 6 -16.63 0.58 -10.90
CA LEU A 6 -16.80 2.02 -10.70
C LEU A 6 -18.16 2.34 -10.09
N ASP A 7 -19.23 1.72 -10.58
CA ASP A 7 -20.59 1.90 -10.06
C ASP A 7 -20.69 1.44 -8.59
N GLU A 8 -19.99 0.36 -8.23
CA GLU A 8 -19.86 -0.14 -6.86
C GLU A 8 -19.13 0.87 -5.96
N ILE A 9 -17.99 1.41 -6.42
CA ILE A 9 -17.24 2.45 -5.71
C ILE A 9 -18.12 3.68 -5.45
N ILE A 10 -18.85 4.15 -6.46
CA ILE A 10 -19.75 5.31 -6.33
C ILE A 10 -20.84 5.03 -5.30
N ALA A 11 -21.42 3.83 -5.31
CA ALA A 11 -22.45 3.44 -4.34
C ALA A 11 -21.88 3.39 -2.90
N LEU A 12 -20.67 2.85 -2.74
CA LEU A 12 -19.98 2.80 -1.45
C LEU A 12 -19.61 4.19 -0.93
N PHE A 13 -19.13 5.09 -1.80
CA PHE A 13 -18.82 6.48 -1.45
C PHE A 13 -20.06 7.20 -0.93
N LYS A 14 -21.20 7.08 -1.62
CA LYS A 14 -22.48 7.62 -1.15
C LYS A 14 -22.91 7.05 0.20
N LYS A 15 -22.82 5.72 0.34
CA LYS A 15 -23.22 5.01 1.57
C LYS A 15 -22.36 5.42 2.77
N ARG A 16 -21.08 5.72 2.57
CA ARG A 16 -20.11 6.03 3.63
C ARG A 16 -19.82 7.51 3.77
N HIS A 17 -20.48 8.35 2.99
CA HIS A 17 -20.27 9.82 2.95
C HIS A 17 -18.80 10.19 2.70
N ILE A 18 -18.16 9.47 1.75
CA ILE A 18 -16.79 9.76 1.32
C ILE A 18 -16.86 10.84 0.24
N GLU A 19 -16.19 11.96 0.50
CA GLU A 19 -16.10 13.06 -0.44
C GLU A 19 -14.65 13.24 -0.88
N LEU A 20 -14.44 13.21 -2.19
CA LEU A 20 -13.16 13.52 -2.82
C LEU A 20 -13.24 14.93 -3.44
N ASN A 21 -12.10 15.42 -3.91
CA ASN A 21 -12.06 16.60 -4.75
C ASN A 21 -12.92 16.39 -6.03
N PRO A 22 -13.48 17.45 -6.62
CA PRO A 22 -14.22 17.32 -7.87
C PRO A 22 -13.43 16.56 -8.95
N PRO A 23 -14.10 15.76 -9.80
CA PRO A 23 -13.44 15.09 -10.91
C PRO A 23 -12.71 16.07 -11.82
N THR A 24 -11.56 15.64 -12.34
CA THR A 24 -10.83 16.38 -13.37
C THR A 24 -11.45 16.16 -14.77
N THR A 25 -10.97 16.90 -15.77
CA THR A 25 -11.47 16.78 -17.14
C THR A 25 -10.58 15.87 -17.99
N MET A 26 -11.16 15.26 -19.03
CA MET A 26 -10.37 14.53 -20.03
C MET A 26 -9.36 15.44 -20.76
N GLU A 27 -9.63 16.75 -20.82
CA GLU A 27 -8.67 17.71 -21.40
C GLU A 27 -7.41 17.82 -20.54
N THR A 28 -7.56 17.86 -19.20
CA THR A 28 -6.44 17.86 -18.24
C THR A 28 -5.62 16.56 -18.37
N VAL A 29 -6.31 15.42 -18.42
CA VAL A 29 -5.65 14.11 -18.61
C VAL A 29 -4.81 14.12 -19.90
N ARG A 30 -5.39 14.52 -21.02
CA ARG A 30 -4.69 14.59 -22.31
C ARG A 30 -3.50 15.55 -22.30
N LYS A 31 -3.59 16.67 -21.57
CA LYS A 31 -2.47 17.60 -21.40
C LYS A 31 -1.31 16.92 -20.67
N VAL A 32 -1.59 16.19 -19.58
CA VAL A 32 -0.57 15.44 -18.83
C VAL A 32 0.06 14.35 -19.74
N GLU A 33 -0.76 13.55 -20.39
CA GLU A 33 -0.27 12.49 -21.31
C GLU A 33 0.61 13.05 -22.43
N ALA A 34 0.19 14.15 -23.04
CA ALA A 34 0.96 14.81 -24.10
C ALA A 34 2.26 15.45 -23.59
N GLN A 35 2.21 16.09 -22.41
CA GLN A 35 3.37 16.76 -21.80
C GLN A 35 4.48 15.75 -21.45
N TYR A 36 4.09 14.61 -20.88
CA TYR A 36 5.03 13.61 -20.38
C TYR A 36 5.22 12.42 -21.33
N HIS A 37 4.54 12.41 -22.49
CA HIS A 37 4.60 11.33 -23.49
C HIS A 37 4.25 9.96 -22.90
N ILE A 38 3.21 9.89 -22.06
CA ILE A 38 2.70 8.68 -21.42
C ILE A 38 1.27 8.40 -21.83
N THR A 39 0.79 7.19 -21.55
CA THR A 39 -0.63 6.85 -21.57
C THR A 39 -1.01 6.37 -20.19
N LEU A 40 -1.91 7.08 -19.53
CA LEU A 40 -2.35 6.71 -18.19
C LEU A 40 -3.27 5.48 -18.23
N PRO A 41 -3.17 4.57 -17.24
CA PRO A 41 -4.04 3.42 -17.15
C PRO A 41 -5.53 3.78 -17.13
N GLN A 42 -6.32 3.08 -17.92
CA GLN A 42 -7.73 3.40 -18.17
C GLN A 42 -8.57 3.48 -16.90
N GLU A 43 -8.36 2.58 -15.94
CA GLU A 43 -9.12 2.57 -14.68
C GLU A 43 -8.84 3.80 -13.82
N TYR A 44 -7.58 4.25 -13.78
CA TYR A 44 -7.21 5.49 -13.10
C TYR A 44 -7.86 6.71 -13.77
N VAL A 45 -7.75 6.82 -15.10
CA VAL A 45 -8.39 7.90 -15.87
C VAL A 45 -9.90 7.93 -15.62
N LEU A 46 -10.55 6.77 -15.69
CA LEU A 46 -11.99 6.64 -15.44
C LEU A 46 -12.36 7.13 -14.04
N PHE A 47 -11.60 6.75 -13.02
CA PHE A 47 -11.84 7.18 -11.64
C PHE A 47 -11.68 8.69 -11.45
N ILE A 48 -10.56 9.27 -11.87
CA ILE A 48 -10.27 10.69 -11.63
C ILE A 48 -11.19 11.63 -12.43
N THR A 49 -11.76 11.15 -13.55
CA THR A 49 -12.70 11.94 -14.39
C THR A 49 -14.16 11.73 -14.03
N THR A 50 -14.50 10.74 -13.20
CA THR A 50 -15.90 10.39 -12.89
C THR A 50 -16.20 10.47 -11.40
N VAL A 51 -15.27 10.02 -10.55
CA VAL A 51 -15.48 9.91 -9.10
C VAL A 51 -14.87 11.09 -8.36
N GLY A 52 -13.57 11.35 -8.55
CA GLY A 52 -12.89 12.46 -7.89
C GLY A 52 -11.40 12.49 -8.17
N ASN A 53 -10.85 13.71 -8.23
CA ASN A 53 -9.44 13.96 -8.52
C ASN A 53 -8.68 14.28 -7.22
N GLY A 54 -8.37 13.24 -6.46
CA GLY A 54 -7.67 13.37 -5.19
C GLY A 54 -8.58 13.57 -3.98
N GLY A 55 -7.99 13.54 -2.80
CA GLY A 55 -8.68 13.65 -1.51
C GLY A 55 -8.43 12.45 -0.62
N THR A 56 -9.03 12.45 0.57
CA THR A 56 -8.80 11.40 1.58
C THR A 56 -9.77 10.25 1.44
N LEU A 57 -9.23 9.04 1.27
CA LEU A 57 -9.96 7.79 1.48
C LEU A 57 -9.85 7.39 2.95
N PRO A 58 -10.97 7.42 3.70
CA PRO A 58 -10.97 6.96 5.08
C PRO A 58 -10.68 5.46 5.15
N ASP A 59 -9.94 5.05 6.17
CA ASP A 59 -9.80 3.62 6.46
C ASP A 59 -11.13 3.04 6.96
N SER A 60 -11.40 1.79 6.60
CA SER A 60 -12.63 1.08 6.98
C SER A 60 -12.81 0.90 8.50
N SER A 61 -11.73 0.95 9.28
CA SER A 61 -11.77 0.93 10.75
C SER A 61 -12.09 2.28 11.38
N GLY A 62 -12.10 3.36 10.58
CA GLY A 62 -12.29 4.73 11.05
C GLY A 62 -11.06 5.33 11.73
N LEU A 63 -9.92 4.64 11.72
CA LEU A 63 -8.67 5.14 12.26
C LEU A 63 -8.01 6.11 11.28
N LYS A 64 -7.90 7.38 11.64
CA LYS A 64 -7.36 8.44 10.76
C LYS A 64 -5.94 8.15 10.24
N HIS A 65 -5.08 7.59 11.08
CA HIS A 65 -3.69 7.25 10.69
C HIS A 65 -3.59 6.13 9.63
N LEU A 66 -4.68 5.41 9.36
CA LEU A 66 -4.74 4.42 8.28
C LEU A 66 -5.41 4.97 7.01
N SER A 67 -5.92 6.19 7.06
CA SER A 67 -6.49 6.85 5.88
C SER A 67 -5.41 7.16 4.85
N LYS A 68 -5.81 7.23 3.58
CA LYS A 68 -4.91 7.46 2.45
C LYS A 68 -5.31 8.71 1.72
N TYR A 69 -4.34 9.57 1.47
CA TYR A 69 -4.52 10.74 0.64
C TYR A 69 -4.16 10.41 -0.80
N ILE A 70 -5.15 10.50 -1.69
CA ILE A 70 -4.93 10.42 -3.13
C ILE A 70 -4.53 11.81 -3.62
N TYR A 71 -3.42 11.89 -4.36
CA TYR A 71 -2.97 13.15 -4.95
C TYR A 71 -3.83 13.52 -6.16
N PRO A 72 -4.25 14.80 -6.28
CA PRO A 72 -4.74 15.31 -7.56
C PRO A 72 -3.73 15.09 -8.67
N ILE A 73 -4.19 14.80 -9.90
CA ILE A 73 -3.31 14.52 -11.02
C ILE A 73 -2.27 15.62 -11.26
N GLU A 74 -2.61 16.87 -10.97
CA GLU A 74 -1.76 18.05 -11.11
C GLU A 74 -0.61 18.09 -10.09
N GLN A 75 -0.66 17.26 -9.04
CA GLN A 75 0.36 17.16 -7.99
C GLN A 75 1.25 15.92 -8.17
N CYS A 76 0.94 15.04 -9.12
CA CYS A 76 1.72 13.85 -9.36
C CYS A 76 2.98 14.19 -10.19
N ASP A 77 4.09 13.51 -9.88
CA ASP A 77 5.33 13.60 -10.64
C ASP A 77 5.39 12.50 -11.71
N PHE A 78 5.39 12.90 -12.98
CA PHE A 78 5.43 12.00 -14.13
C PHE A 78 6.77 12.00 -14.88
N GLU A 79 7.79 12.72 -14.41
CA GLU A 79 9.04 12.95 -15.16
C GLU A 79 9.69 11.64 -15.65
N LYS A 80 9.64 10.59 -14.84
CA LYS A 80 10.25 9.30 -15.16
C LYS A 80 9.26 8.21 -15.51
N ALA A 81 7.97 8.54 -15.63
CA ALA A 81 6.92 7.59 -15.97
C ALA A 81 7.04 7.03 -17.40
N THR A 82 7.77 7.71 -18.31
CA THR A 82 8.09 7.21 -19.66
C THR A 82 9.14 6.12 -19.68
N LEU A 83 9.99 6.03 -18.65
CA LEU A 83 11.02 5.00 -18.56
C LEU A 83 10.36 3.64 -18.26
N LEU A 84 11.06 2.56 -18.60
CA LEU A 84 10.54 1.21 -18.37
C LEU A 84 10.65 0.83 -16.90
N PHE A 85 9.54 0.46 -16.25
CA PHE A 85 9.54 -0.28 -14.98
C PHE A 85 9.77 -1.76 -15.27
N PRO A 86 10.92 -2.33 -14.92
CA PRO A 86 11.32 -3.64 -15.43
C PRO A 86 10.89 -4.81 -14.52
N TYR A 87 10.21 -4.54 -13.41
CA TYR A 87 9.92 -5.53 -12.38
C TYR A 87 8.53 -6.13 -12.53
N GLU A 88 8.42 -7.42 -12.29
CA GLU A 88 7.18 -8.20 -12.22
C GLU A 88 6.95 -8.78 -10.82
N GLU A 89 7.98 -8.75 -9.98
CA GLU A 89 7.94 -9.28 -8.62
C GLU A 89 8.39 -8.23 -7.60
N ALA A 90 7.88 -8.36 -6.38
CA ALA A 90 8.30 -7.56 -5.24
C ALA A 90 9.81 -7.70 -4.97
N TRP A 91 10.43 -6.61 -4.52
CA TRP A 91 11.84 -6.62 -4.21
C TRP A 91 12.13 -5.86 -2.92
N ASN A 92 12.85 -6.54 -2.01
CA ASN A 92 13.34 -5.97 -0.77
C ASN A 92 14.86 -5.81 -0.86
N TRP A 93 15.31 -4.61 -1.23
CA TRP A 93 16.74 -4.34 -1.43
C TRP A 93 17.55 -4.22 -0.14
N GLU A 94 16.93 -4.13 1.02
CA GLU A 94 17.64 -4.17 2.29
C GLU A 94 18.11 -5.58 2.66
N TYR A 95 17.34 -6.60 2.24
CA TYR A 95 17.64 -8.01 2.53
C TYR A 95 18.11 -8.81 1.31
N ASP A 96 18.32 -8.17 0.16
CA ASP A 96 18.86 -8.82 -1.04
C ASP A 96 20.38 -8.85 -0.97
N ASP A 97 20.95 -9.99 -0.60
CA ASP A 97 22.41 -10.21 -0.52
C ASP A 97 23.11 -10.05 -1.89
N THR A 98 22.38 -10.08 -2.99
CA THR A 98 22.90 -9.87 -4.35
C THR A 98 22.96 -8.40 -4.76
N TYR A 99 22.28 -7.52 -4.01
CA TYR A 99 22.24 -6.10 -4.29
C TYR A 99 23.31 -5.32 -3.51
N ASN A 100 24.01 -4.45 -4.22
CA ASN A 100 24.96 -3.52 -3.63
C ASN A 100 24.77 -2.11 -4.19
N SER A 101 24.29 -1.19 -3.38
CA SER A 101 23.98 0.18 -3.78
C SER A 101 25.19 0.98 -4.30
N LYS A 102 26.43 0.57 -4.01
CA LYS A 102 27.64 1.23 -4.50
C LYS A 102 28.06 0.74 -5.88
N THR A 103 27.78 -0.52 -6.21
CA THR A 103 28.23 -1.13 -7.49
C THR A 103 27.09 -1.27 -8.48
N ASP A 104 25.82 -1.25 -8.02
CA ASP A 104 24.62 -1.40 -8.86
C ASP A 104 23.51 -0.41 -8.43
N PRO A 105 23.78 0.92 -8.39
CA PRO A 105 22.77 1.89 -7.99
C PRO A 105 21.59 1.96 -8.98
N GLU A 106 21.83 1.66 -10.27
CA GLU A 106 20.84 1.76 -11.33
C GLU A 106 19.66 0.80 -11.11
N ARG A 107 19.92 -0.36 -10.50
CA ARG A 107 18.86 -1.34 -10.17
C ARG A 107 17.82 -0.74 -9.21
N LYS A 108 18.25 -0.05 -8.16
CA LYS A 108 17.34 0.63 -7.22
C LYS A 108 16.68 1.84 -7.85
N ILE A 109 17.41 2.61 -8.65
CA ILE A 109 16.86 3.75 -9.38
C ILE A 109 15.74 3.29 -10.31
N ALA A 110 15.95 2.22 -11.07
CA ALA A 110 14.92 1.64 -11.91
C ALA A 110 13.69 1.19 -11.12
N ALA A 111 13.89 0.57 -9.95
CA ALA A 111 12.80 0.16 -9.08
C ALA A 111 11.99 1.33 -8.53
N THR A 112 12.66 2.41 -8.08
CA THR A 112 12.03 3.48 -7.31
C THR A 112 11.57 4.68 -8.13
N GLN A 113 11.97 4.77 -9.40
CA GLN A 113 11.75 5.98 -10.19
C GLN A 113 11.21 5.72 -11.60
N HIS A 114 11.40 4.53 -12.20
CA HIS A 114 11.06 4.32 -13.61
C HIS A 114 9.66 3.77 -13.81
N GLY A 115 8.96 4.31 -14.82
CA GLY A 115 7.73 3.74 -15.36
C GLY A 115 6.50 3.80 -14.45
N HIS A 116 6.55 4.56 -13.36
CA HIS A 116 5.46 4.71 -12.42
C HIS A 116 5.44 6.12 -11.81
N PHE A 117 4.36 6.46 -11.13
CA PHE A 117 4.26 7.68 -10.33
C PHE A 117 3.52 7.39 -9.00
N ALA A 118 3.86 8.13 -7.95
CA ALA A 118 3.13 8.10 -6.70
C ALA A 118 1.79 8.81 -6.87
N PHE A 119 0.69 8.11 -6.61
CA PHE A 119 -0.65 8.69 -6.66
C PHE A 119 -1.32 8.76 -5.30
N ALA A 120 -0.81 8.07 -4.28
CA ALA A 120 -1.33 8.13 -2.92
C ALA A 120 -0.27 7.88 -1.87
N ALA A 121 -0.50 8.42 -0.67
CA ALA A 121 0.30 8.18 0.53
C ALA A 121 -0.61 8.05 1.77
N PRO A 122 -0.09 7.51 2.90
CA PRO A 122 -0.78 7.60 4.18
C PRO A 122 -1.00 9.06 4.56
N ASP A 123 -2.12 9.34 5.24
CA ASP A 123 -2.49 10.70 5.65
C ASP A 123 -1.53 11.26 6.73
N ASP A 124 -0.85 10.38 7.48
CA ASP A 124 0.19 10.72 8.46
C ASP A 124 1.62 10.76 7.88
N GLY A 125 1.77 10.42 6.60
CA GLY A 125 3.07 10.42 5.90
C GLY A 125 4.00 9.25 6.24
N GLU A 126 3.55 8.28 7.05
CA GLU A 126 4.35 7.12 7.42
C GLU A 126 3.91 5.84 6.68
N GLY A 127 4.86 4.99 6.33
CA GLY A 127 4.60 3.67 5.74
C GLY A 127 4.76 3.61 4.23
N TYR A 128 3.80 2.97 3.55
CA TYR A 128 3.85 2.78 2.11
C TYR A 128 3.28 3.98 1.35
N THR A 129 4.01 4.43 0.32
CA THR A 129 3.42 5.20 -0.77
C THR A 129 2.90 4.26 -1.84
N TRP A 130 1.76 4.59 -2.48
CA TRP A 130 1.18 3.80 -3.55
C TRP A 130 1.48 4.43 -4.89
N HIS A 131 2.03 3.60 -5.77
CA HIS A 131 2.42 3.99 -7.12
C HIS A 131 1.60 3.22 -8.14
N LEU A 132 1.24 3.91 -9.21
CA LEU A 132 0.60 3.31 -10.37
C LEU A 132 1.66 3.08 -11.45
N ILE A 133 1.78 1.83 -11.90
CA ILE A 133 2.70 1.49 -12.98
C ILE A 133 2.09 1.96 -14.30
N VAL A 134 2.85 2.75 -15.06
CA VAL A 134 2.42 3.34 -16.34
C VAL A 134 3.07 2.63 -17.52
N ASN A 135 4.38 2.35 -17.40
CA ASN A 135 5.16 1.78 -18.49
C ASN A 135 5.95 0.55 -18.01
N GLY A 136 5.64 -0.61 -18.54
CA GLY A 136 6.28 -1.86 -18.19
C GLY A 136 5.32 -3.04 -18.23
N PRO A 137 5.80 -4.25 -17.90
CA PRO A 137 4.99 -5.47 -17.94
C PRO A 137 3.78 -5.43 -16.99
N CYS A 138 3.89 -4.68 -15.90
CA CYS A 138 2.84 -4.51 -14.89
C CYS A 138 2.04 -3.20 -15.07
N SER A 139 1.98 -2.63 -16.28
CA SER A 139 1.23 -1.38 -16.53
C SER A 139 -0.24 -1.51 -16.12
N GLY A 140 -0.73 -0.53 -15.35
CA GLY A 140 -2.07 -0.52 -14.75
C GLY A 140 -2.14 -1.04 -13.33
N GLU A 141 -1.09 -1.67 -12.83
CA GLU A 141 -1.06 -2.21 -11.48
C GLU A 141 -0.67 -1.17 -10.43
N VAL A 142 -1.18 -1.36 -9.22
CA VAL A 142 -0.84 -0.56 -8.03
C VAL A 142 0.18 -1.32 -7.18
N TRP A 143 1.29 -0.66 -6.92
CA TRP A 143 2.36 -1.18 -6.08
C TRP A 143 2.60 -0.27 -4.86
N GLY A 144 3.01 -0.88 -3.74
CA GLY A 144 3.41 -0.16 -2.54
C GLY A 144 4.92 -0.02 -2.44
N PHE A 145 5.40 1.17 -2.05
CA PHE A 145 6.82 1.48 -1.91
C PHE A 145 7.14 2.01 -0.53
N THR A 146 8.30 1.61 -0.02
CA THR A 146 8.93 2.17 1.17
C THR A 146 10.40 2.48 0.87
N ASP A 147 11.15 3.00 1.84
CA ASP A 147 12.57 3.30 1.68
C ASP A 147 13.44 2.06 1.39
N TRP A 148 12.95 0.85 1.72
CA TRP A 148 13.73 -0.39 1.65
C TRP A 148 13.13 -1.49 0.78
N LYS A 149 11.88 -1.36 0.30
CA LYS A 149 11.24 -2.37 -0.53
C LYS A 149 10.15 -1.81 -1.42
N MET A 150 9.83 -2.57 -2.45
CA MET A 150 8.60 -2.43 -3.23
C MET A 150 7.80 -3.73 -3.16
N CYS A 151 6.48 -3.61 -3.10
CA CYS A 151 5.56 -4.72 -2.96
C CYS A 151 4.45 -4.64 -4.00
N ARG A 152 4.15 -5.73 -4.65
CA ARG A 152 2.98 -5.87 -5.50
C ARG A 152 1.76 -6.13 -4.62
N GLY A 153 0.69 -5.36 -4.77
CA GLY A 153 -0.55 -5.56 -4.04
C GLY A 153 -1.26 -6.87 -4.43
N LYS A 154 -2.16 -7.37 -3.56
CA LYS A 154 -3.09 -8.46 -3.92
C LYS A 154 -4.14 -7.98 -4.90
N SER A 155 -4.61 -6.75 -4.70
CA SER A 155 -5.50 -6.04 -5.61
C SER A 155 -4.62 -5.26 -6.55
N VAL A 156 -4.29 -5.89 -7.67
CA VAL A 156 -3.33 -5.35 -8.63
C VAL A 156 -3.88 -4.17 -9.41
N ASP A 157 -5.17 -4.18 -9.79
CA ASP A 157 -5.80 -3.12 -10.57
C ASP A 157 -6.16 -1.91 -9.70
N PHE A 158 -6.18 -0.72 -10.29
CA PHE A 158 -6.44 0.53 -9.57
C PHE A 158 -7.82 0.55 -8.88
N LEU A 159 -8.90 0.15 -9.55
CA LEU A 159 -10.25 0.15 -8.97
C LEU A 159 -10.40 -0.90 -7.87
N ASP A 160 -9.74 -2.07 -7.99
CA ASP A 160 -9.69 -3.07 -6.91
C ASP A 160 -8.93 -2.54 -5.68
N TRP A 161 -7.83 -1.78 -5.89
CA TRP A 161 -7.13 -1.11 -4.81
C TRP A 161 -8.04 -0.09 -4.08
N VAL A 162 -8.82 0.70 -4.81
CA VAL A 162 -9.78 1.65 -4.23
C VAL A 162 -10.84 0.90 -3.41
N LEU A 163 -11.41 -0.18 -3.93
CA LEU A 163 -12.37 -1.04 -3.22
C LEU A 163 -11.77 -1.61 -1.94
N ASP A 164 -10.55 -2.14 -2.02
CA ASP A 164 -9.84 -2.67 -0.85
C ASP A 164 -9.60 -1.61 0.23
N CYS A 165 -9.26 -0.38 -0.16
CA CYS A 165 -9.12 0.74 0.77
C CYS A 165 -10.43 1.04 1.52
N ILE A 166 -11.58 0.89 0.84
CA ILE A 166 -12.88 1.23 1.42
C ILE A 166 -13.48 0.05 2.19
N GLU A 167 -13.43 -1.17 1.65
CA GLU A 167 -14.18 -2.31 2.18
C GLU A 167 -13.39 -3.14 3.17
N ARG A 168 -12.09 -3.26 2.97
CA ARG A 168 -11.24 -4.16 3.76
C ARG A 168 -10.36 -3.39 4.70
N SER A 169 -10.43 -3.76 5.98
CA SER A 169 -9.34 -3.41 6.90
C SER A 169 -8.04 -3.94 6.34
N PHE A 170 -7.02 -3.12 6.23
CA PHE A 170 -5.67 -3.45 5.73
C PHE A 170 -5.00 -4.65 6.41
N SER A 171 -5.58 -5.16 7.51
CA SER A 171 -5.09 -6.34 8.24
C SER A 171 -5.07 -7.65 7.45
N LYS A 172 -5.61 -7.68 6.21
CA LYS A 172 -5.65 -8.92 5.38
C LYS A 172 -5.03 -8.81 3.99
N GLY A 173 -4.43 -7.66 3.61
CA GLY A 173 -4.23 -7.33 2.20
C GLY A 173 -2.79 -7.24 1.68
N TYR A 174 -1.78 -7.14 2.51
CA TYR A 174 -0.40 -7.06 2.03
C TYR A 174 0.24 -8.45 1.97
N ILE A 175 0.61 -8.88 0.75
CA ILE A 175 1.61 -9.94 0.61
C ILE A 175 2.94 -9.25 0.84
N ASP A 176 3.46 -9.31 2.06
CA ASP A 176 4.88 -9.11 2.29
C ASP A 176 5.60 -10.20 1.49
N PRO A 177 6.54 -9.88 0.57
CA PRO A 177 7.32 -10.88 -0.14
C PRO A 177 8.07 -11.81 0.82
N ASP A 178 8.29 -11.35 2.07
CA ASP A 178 8.81 -12.17 3.16
C ASP A 178 7.71 -13.01 3.86
N ASP A 179 6.43 -12.78 3.54
CA ASP A 179 5.27 -13.47 4.15
C ASP A 179 4.81 -14.63 3.26
N ASN A 180 5.69 -15.60 3.05
CA ASN A 180 5.39 -16.86 2.37
C ASN A 180 4.48 -17.80 3.17
N ASN A 181 3.71 -17.25 4.15
CA ASN A 181 2.83 -18.06 4.98
C ASN A 181 1.40 -17.53 5.02
N SER A 182 0.51 -18.40 4.56
CA SER A 182 -0.92 -18.32 4.74
C SER A 182 -1.29 -17.99 6.21
N ALA A 183 -2.35 -17.22 6.40
CA ALA A 183 -2.89 -16.71 7.66
C ALA A 183 -3.24 -17.77 8.75
N ASN A 184 -2.75 -19.00 8.64
CA ASN A 184 -3.09 -20.13 9.52
C ASN A 184 -1.95 -20.61 10.42
N ASP A 185 -0.76 -20.01 10.40
CA ASP A 185 0.32 -20.44 11.30
C ASP A 185 0.93 -19.28 12.11
N LEU A 186 0.11 -18.71 12.98
CA LEU A 186 0.51 -17.68 13.92
C LEU A 186 1.61 -18.16 14.88
N ASP A 187 1.58 -19.43 15.28
CA ASP A 187 2.59 -20.02 16.15
C ASP A 187 3.95 -20.14 15.43
N ALA A 188 3.97 -20.48 14.13
CA ALA A 188 5.21 -20.51 13.36
C ALA A 188 5.84 -19.13 13.18
N ARG A 189 5.00 -18.08 12.97
CA ARG A 189 5.47 -16.68 12.90
C ARG A 189 6.06 -16.23 14.23
N ILE A 190 5.42 -16.56 15.35
CA ILE A 190 5.95 -16.27 16.70
C ILE A 190 7.28 -16.96 16.91
N GLU A 191 7.44 -18.22 16.51
CA GLU A 191 8.69 -18.96 16.61
C GLU A 191 9.80 -18.40 15.71
N GLN A 192 9.48 -17.90 14.52
CA GLN A 192 10.43 -17.20 13.67
C GLN A 192 10.90 -15.89 14.31
N LEU A 193 9.99 -15.10 14.87
CA LEU A 193 10.33 -13.88 15.61
C LEU A 193 11.24 -14.17 16.80
N LYS A 194 10.94 -15.21 17.58
CA LYS A 194 11.81 -15.66 18.69
C LYS A 194 13.21 -16.04 18.21
N LYS A 195 13.33 -16.75 17.06
CA LYS A 195 14.63 -17.08 16.44
C LYS A 195 15.37 -15.81 15.99
N LYS A 196 14.68 -14.84 15.37
CA LYS A 196 15.28 -13.54 14.94
C LYS A 196 15.78 -12.74 16.17
N LEU A 197 14.97 -12.66 17.23
CA LEU A 197 15.35 -11.98 18.49
C LEU A 197 16.57 -12.65 19.15
N LYS A 198 16.60 -13.99 19.15
CA LYS A 198 17.72 -14.75 19.69
C LYS A 198 19.01 -14.53 18.90
N ARG A 199 18.94 -14.46 17.55
CA ARG A 199 20.09 -14.12 16.69
C ARG A 199 20.63 -12.71 16.97
N LYS A 200 19.74 -11.74 17.21
CA LYS A 200 20.10 -10.35 17.55
C LYS A 200 20.48 -10.18 19.04
N LYS A 201 20.55 -11.25 19.83
CA LYS A 201 20.84 -11.26 21.29
C LYS A 201 19.86 -10.38 22.09
N LEU A 202 18.66 -10.14 21.56
CA LEU A 202 17.60 -9.43 22.23
C LEU A 202 16.84 -10.42 23.12
N LYS A 203 16.77 -10.14 24.42
CA LYS A 203 15.99 -10.95 25.37
C LYS A 203 14.67 -10.23 25.65
N PRO A 204 13.49 -10.89 25.44
CA PRO A 204 12.25 -10.37 25.98
C PRO A 204 12.39 -10.16 27.49
N ARG A 205 11.85 -9.06 28.02
CA ARG A 205 12.02 -8.76 29.45
C ARG A 205 11.28 -9.74 30.36
N SER A 206 10.06 -10.12 30.00
CA SER A 206 9.25 -11.15 30.68
C SER A 206 8.01 -11.44 29.83
N LEU A 207 7.47 -12.64 29.95
CA LEU A 207 6.14 -12.95 29.44
C LEU A 207 5.11 -12.23 30.31
N ILE A 208 4.05 -11.74 29.68
CA ILE A 208 2.93 -11.09 30.37
C ILE A 208 1.79 -12.11 30.49
N SER A 209 1.20 -12.23 31.67
CA SER A 209 0.06 -13.13 31.86
C SER A 209 -1.18 -12.60 31.13
N GLU A 210 -2.07 -13.50 30.78
CA GLU A 210 -3.33 -13.18 30.11
C GLU A 210 -4.21 -12.22 30.95
N GLU A 211 -4.14 -12.36 32.29
CA GLU A 211 -4.83 -11.47 33.25
C GLU A 211 -4.29 -10.03 33.16
N HIS A 212 -2.96 -9.85 33.04
CA HIS A 212 -2.38 -8.51 32.85
C HIS A 212 -2.74 -7.92 31.49
N ILE A 213 -2.84 -8.73 30.43
CA ILE A 213 -3.30 -8.27 29.12
C ILE A 213 -4.74 -7.75 29.21
N GLN A 214 -5.63 -8.51 29.86
CA GLN A 214 -7.03 -8.11 30.08
C GLN A 214 -7.13 -6.84 30.94
N GLU A 215 -6.26 -6.68 31.93
CA GLU A 215 -6.22 -5.47 32.76
C GLU A 215 -5.77 -4.24 31.96
N ILE A 216 -4.77 -4.37 31.08
CA ILE A 216 -4.35 -3.31 30.15
C ILE A 216 -5.53 -2.95 29.24
N GLU A 217 -6.17 -3.91 28.60
CA GLU A 217 -7.34 -3.69 27.75
C GLU A 217 -8.46 -2.93 28.49
N ARG A 218 -8.71 -3.31 29.73
CA ARG A 218 -9.72 -2.65 30.57
C ARG A 218 -9.34 -1.23 30.97
N CYS A 219 -8.07 -1.02 31.38
CA CYS A 219 -7.59 0.30 31.82
C CYS A 219 -7.57 1.34 30.71
N TYR A 220 -7.23 0.92 29.49
CA TYR A 220 -7.10 1.82 28.33
C TYR A 220 -8.31 1.79 27.41
N GLY A 221 -9.32 0.94 27.68
CA GLY A 221 -10.54 0.84 26.87
C GLY A 221 -10.27 0.32 25.46
N VAL A 222 -9.20 -0.44 25.25
CA VAL A 222 -8.77 -0.98 23.94
C VAL A 222 -8.76 -2.52 23.96
N LYS A 223 -8.92 -3.13 22.79
CA LYS A 223 -8.66 -4.56 22.58
C LYS A 223 -7.35 -4.70 21.84
N LEU A 224 -6.41 -5.45 22.42
CA LEU A 224 -5.14 -5.74 21.73
C LEU A 224 -5.38 -6.76 20.61
N PRO A 225 -4.70 -6.62 19.45
CA PRO A 225 -4.71 -7.63 18.41
C PRO A 225 -4.30 -8.99 18.96
N GLN A 226 -4.97 -10.05 18.47
CA GLN A 226 -4.73 -11.42 18.97
C GLN A 226 -3.27 -11.86 18.82
N GLU A 227 -2.62 -11.46 17.70
CA GLU A 227 -1.21 -11.75 17.46
C GLU A 227 -0.31 -11.11 18.50
N TYR A 228 -0.63 -9.86 18.91
CA TYR A 228 0.15 -9.13 19.90
C TYR A 228 -0.03 -9.74 21.29
N SER A 229 -1.24 -10.10 21.66
CA SER A 229 -1.55 -10.77 22.93
C SER A 229 -0.83 -12.11 23.03
N LEU A 230 -0.84 -12.92 21.97
CA LEU A 230 -0.12 -14.19 21.89
C LEU A 230 1.41 -14.02 21.93
N PHE A 231 1.96 -12.98 21.28
CA PHE A 231 3.40 -12.68 21.34
C PHE A 231 3.85 -12.29 22.77
N LEU A 232 3.02 -11.57 23.51
CA LEU A 232 3.32 -11.15 24.88
C LEU A 232 3.20 -12.32 25.89
N SER A 233 2.36 -13.32 25.61
CA SER A 233 2.07 -14.44 26.51
C SER A 233 2.86 -15.71 26.25
N LYS A 234 3.51 -15.84 25.09
CA LYS A 234 4.31 -17.00 24.66
C LYS A 234 5.78 -16.64 24.45
#